data_a05ac07a58607919d20513b53a993880
#
_entry.id   a05ac07a58607919d20513b53a993880
#
_cell.length_a   1.000
_cell.length_b   1.000
_cell.length_c   1.000
_cell.angle_alpha   90.00
_cell.angle_beta   90.00
_cell.angle_gamma   90.00
#
_symmetry.space_group_name_H-M   'P 1'
#
loop_
_entity.id
_entity.type
_entity.pdbx_description
1 polymer ?
#
loop_
_entity_poly.entity_id
_entity_poly.type
_entity_poly.pdbx_seq_one_letter_code
_entity_poly.pdbx_strand_id
1 'polypeptide(L)'
;MPKYLIQLSQCHFDFRIPELESLAELHNIDIDFKSIKYDANYPYLIIDLPDAKTAALLIQRSILTTGIYELYSEGQTYNDIFKNINNDFAKLSQDEEFSKKTMKFQLHTSNKRSKYTMPEMVEIFNDFAVLNIKNKISLKSPQVIFQIFEHYKDVSDETPSMIYFTRLVQLSLRSTGVLDKLRLNKRPYIGTTTFEPELSLVTCNLSLVKPFRFVYDPFCGTGGFLTAAATIDANTLVLGSDMDGRMLRGNSSKGSTSEHLNTRKNKTSNEAGLEEHIQNLRISKNVQGIALNFEYYKQSPQLVSLLTMDFTHNALRSDLTIDSIMCDPPYGIREGIKVLGSDNPETLNKSRHSMKEGKLAYLHEDYIASKKQYSLDELIIDILKFAQARLPKNGRLAFWVPTKDKRGMDTLVLSEYDDLKLLYNCTQDFNQWSRRVLVYKKM
;
A
#
# COMPACT_ATOMS: atom_id res chain seq x y z
N MET A 1 -11.70 -27.56 -8.46
CA MET A 1 -10.58 -26.96 -7.71
C MET A 1 -11.03 -26.69 -6.28
N PRO A 2 -10.12 -26.74 -5.30
CA PRO A 2 -10.46 -26.33 -3.93
C PRO A 2 -10.94 -24.88 -3.88
N LYS A 3 -11.92 -24.61 -3.01
CA LYS A 3 -12.43 -23.27 -2.77
C LYS A 3 -11.70 -22.60 -1.62
N TYR A 4 -11.42 -21.32 -1.79
CA TYR A 4 -10.78 -20.50 -0.78
C TYR A 4 -11.62 -19.28 -0.47
N LEU A 5 -11.70 -18.96 0.82
CA LEU A 5 -12.34 -17.75 1.32
C LEU A 5 -11.25 -16.72 1.65
N ILE A 6 -11.33 -15.55 1.02
CA ILE A 6 -10.49 -14.40 1.33
C ILE A 6 -11.29 -13.48 2.26
N GLN A 7 -10.71 -13.15 3.41
CA GLN A 7 -11.25 -12.12 4.28
C GLN A 7 -10.72 -10.76 3.85
N LEU A 8 -11.62 -9.90 3.37
CA LEU A 8 -11.32 -8.56 2.88
C LEU A 8 -11.27 -7.53 4.02
N SER A 9 -10.35 -6.59 3.91
CA SER A 9 -10.32 -5.41 4.78
C SER A 9 -11.54 -4.51 4.49
N GLN A 10 -12.16 -3.94 5.53
CA GLN A 10 -13.37 -3.11 5.39
C GLN A 10 -13.03 -1.61 5.16
N CYS A 11 -12.05 -1.36 4.30
CA CYS A 11 -11.65 -0.03 3.86
C CYS A 11 -11.22 -0.06 2.39
N HIS A 12 -11.19 1.11 1.75
CA HIS A 12 -10.68 1.28 0.38
C HIS A 12 -11.31 0.29 -0.64
N PHE A 13 -12.63 0.22 -0.67
CA PHE A 13 -13.40 -0.78 -1.42
C PHE A 13 -13.03 -0.86 -2.90
N ASP A 14 -12.82 0.28 -3.56
CA ASP A 14 -12.45 0.36 -4.98
C ASP A 14 -11.09 -0.28 -5.30
N PHE A 15 -10.22 -0.43 -4.30
CA PHE A 15 -8.86 -0.91 -4.48
C PHE A 15 -8.70 -2.42 -4.26
N ARG A 16 -9.70 -3.10 -3.68
CA ARG A 16 -9.58 -4.51 -3.26
C ARG A 16 -9.35 -5.45 -4.44
N ILE A 17 -10.20 -5.39 -5.46
CA ILE A 17 -10.07 -6.23 -6.65
C ILE A 17 -8.83 -5.83 -7.46
N PRO A 18 -8.56 -4.55 -7.76
CA PRO A 18 -7.32 -4.12 -8.41
C PRO A 18 -6.04 -4.59 -7.71
N GLU A 19 -6.01 -4.60 -6.37
CA GLU A 19 -4.86 -5.15 -5.63
C GLU A 19 -4.72 -6.66 -5.87
N LEU A 20 -5.81 -7.43 -5.76
CA LEU A 20 -5.79 -8.88 -5.97
C LEU A 20 -5.41 -9.25 -7.42
N GLU A 21 -5.95 -8.55 -8.42
CA GLU A 21 -5.58 -8.71 -9.84
C GLU A 21 -4.08 -8.45 -10.06
N SER A 22 -3.56 -7.38 -9.45
CA SER A 22 -2.14 -7.04 -9.53
C SER A 22 -1.26 -8.10 -8.86
N LEU A 23 -1.68 -8.65 -7.73
CA LEU A 23 -0.95 -9.72 -7.04
C LEU A 23 -1.04 -11.05 -7.80
N ALA A 24 -2.17 -11.35 -8.45
CA ALA A 24 -2.30 -12.49 -9.35
C ALA A 24 -1.35 -12.35 -10.56
N GLU A 25 -1.29 -11.16 -11.20
CA GLU A 25 -0.32 -10.90 -12.28
C GLU A 25 1.14 -11.03 -11.78
N LEU A 26 1.42 -10.52 -10.58
CA LEU A 26 2.76 -10.60 -10.00
C LEU A 26 3.26 -12.04 -9.88
N HIS A 27 2.40 -12.96 -9.51
CA HIS A 27 2.71 -14.36 -9.25
C HIS A 27 2.33 -15.30 -10.40
N ASN A 28 1.88 -14.77 -11.55
CA ASN A 28 1.38 -15.52 -12.70
C ASN A 28 0.27 -16.52 -12.31
N ILE A 29 -0.65 -16.09 -11.46
CA ILE A 29 -1.83 -16.85 -11.06
C ILE A 29 -2.99 -16.46 -11.99
N ASP A 30 -3.55 -17.44 -12.68
CA ASP A 30 -4.67 -17.22 -13.59
C ASP A 30 -5.98 -17.23 -12.81
N ILE A 31 -6.63 -16.07 -12.70
CA ILE A 31 -7.94 -15.88 -12.05
C ILE A 31 -8.75 -14.91 -12.89
N ASP A 32 -9.94 -15.32 -13.30
CA ASP A 32 -10.91 -14.41 -13.91
C ASP A 32 -11.74 -13.70 -12.84
N PHE A 33 -11.23 -12.60 -12.32
CA PHE A 33 -11.94 -11.79 -11.32
C PHE A 33 -13.27 -11.21 -11.83
N LYS A 34 -13.46 -11.10 -13.15
CA LYS A 34 -14.71 -10.59 -13.73
C LYS A 34 -15.86 -11.58 -13.60
N SER A 35 -15.56 -12.86 -13.58
CA SER A 35 -16.56 -13.92 -13.37
C SER A 35 -16.95 -14.11 -11.91
N ILE A 36 -16.17 -13.56 -10.97
CA ILE A 36 -16.40 -13.69 -9.54
C ILE A 36 -17.48 -12.71 -9.10
N LYS A 37 -18.50 -13.22 -8.39
CA LYS A 37 -19.51 -12.35 -7.77
C LYS A 37 -18.88 -11.59 -6.61
N TYR A 38 -18.59 -10.30 -6.83
CA TYR A 38 -18.06 -9.41 -5.82
C TYR A 38 -19.12 -8.42 -5.34
N ASP A 39 -19.24 -8.30 -4.02
CA ASP A 39 -20.02 -7.25 -3.36
C ASP A 39 -19.08 -6.44 -2.45
N ALA A 40 -18.97 -5.14 -2.70
CA ALA A 40 -18.08 -4.26 -1.94
C ALA A 40 -18.45 -4.19 -0.45
N ASN A 41 -19.72 -4.40 -0.09
CA ASN A 41 -20.19 -4.38 1.28
C ASN A 41 -20.02 -5.74 2.00
N TYR A 42 -19.69 -6.80 1.25
CA TYR A 42 -19.49 -8.13 1.83
C TYR A 42 -18.02 -8.35 2.21
N PRO A 43 -17.72 -8.83 3.44
CA PRO A 43 -16.34 -8.93 3.91
C PRO A 43 -15.57 -10.13 3.40
N TYR A 44 -16.19 -11.00 2.60
CA TYR A 44 -15.59 -12.23 2.13
C TYR A 44 -15.68 -12.36 0.61
N LEU A 45 -14.65 -12.95 0.02
CA LEU A 45 -14.59 -13.30 -1.39
C LEU A 45 -14.23 -14.79 -1.50
N ILE A 46 -15.04 -15.57 -2.25
CA ILE A 46 -14.76 -16.98 -2.49
C ILE A 46 -14.19 -17.12 -3.89
N ILE A 47 -13.06 -17.83 -4.00
CA ILE A 47 -12.36 -18.09 -5.26
C ILE A 47 -11.93 -19.55 -5.35
N ASP A 48 -11.77 -20.04 -6.56
CA ASP A 48 -11.20 -21.36 -6.84
C ASP A 48 -9.71 -21.23 -7.16
N LEU A 49 -8.85 -21.99 -6.48
CA LEU A 49 -7.40 -22.00 -6.71
C LEU A 49 -6.89 -23.44 -6.75
N PRO A 50 -5.78 -23.72 -7.46
CA PRO A 50 -5.29 -25.08 -7.62
C PRO A 50 -4.82 -25.72 -6.31
N ASP A 51 -4.19 -24.94 -5.43
CA ASP A 51 -3.61 -25.41 -4.18
C ASP A 51 -3.37 -24.31 -3.14
N ALA A 52 -3.07 -24.72 -1.92
CA ALA A 52 -2.79 -23.82 -0.79
C ALA A 52 -1.52 -22.96 -0.99
N LYS A 53 -0.54 -23.42 -1.75
CA LYS A 53 0.67 -22.64 -2.04
C LYS A 53 0.34 -21.46 -2.93
N THR A 54 -0.46 -21.67 -3.97
CA THR A 54 -0.95 -20.61 -4.85
C THR A 54 -1.82 -19.61 -4.07
N ALA A 55 -2.70 -20.11 -3.19
CA ALA A 55 -3.51 -19.28 -2.31
C ALA A 55 -2.64 -18.41 -1.39
N ALA A 56 -1.60 -18.96 -0.79
CA ALA A 56 -0.67 -18.22 0.06
C ALA A 56 0.07 -17.12 -0.74
N LEU A 57 0.58 -17.43 -1.93
CA LEU A 57 1.29 -16.48 -2.79
C LEU A 57 0.40 -15.29 -3.16
N LEU A 58 -0.88 -15.54 -3.48
CA LEU A 58 -1.81 -14.51 -3.89
C LEU A 58 -1.92 -13.39 -2.86
N ILE A 59 -1.97 -13.71 -1.56
CA ILE A 59 -2.29 -12.71 -0.54
C ILE A 59 -1.14 -12.37 0.40
N GLN A 60 0.00 -13.06 0.33
CA GLN A 60 1.06 -12.89 1.34
C GLN A 60 1.52 -11.44 1.51
N ARG A 61 1.48 -10.61 0.46
CA ARG A 61 1.81 -9.18 0.54
C ARG A 61 0.61 -8.24 0.37
N SER A 62 -0.62 -8.77 0.36
CA SER A 62 -1.83 -7.94 0.27
C SER A 62 -2.01 -7.07 1.52
N ILE A 63 -2.53 -5.88 1.30
CA ILE A 63 -2.87 -4.89 2.32
C ILE A 63 -4.39 -4.80 2.51
N LEU A 64 -5.16 -5.13 1.49
CA LEU A 64 -6.63 -5.04 1.54
C LEU A 64 -7.31 -6.39 1.81
N THR A 65 -6.52 -7.39 2.24
CA THR A 65 -7.01 -8.63 2.82
C THR A 65 -6.42 -8.86 4.20
N THR A 66 -7.04 -9.70 5.02
CA THR A 66 -6.49 -10.13 6.32
C THR A 66 -5.93 -11.54 6.27
N GLY A 67 -6.54 -12.41 5.48
CA GLY A 67 -6.08 -13.78 5.32
C GLY A 67 -6.83 -14.51 4.21
N ILE A 68 -6.32 -15.68 3.84
CA ILE A 68 -6.94 -16.63 2.94
C ILE A 68 -7.08 -17.98 3.63
N TYR A 69 -8.21 -18.60 3.43
CA TYR A 69 -8.64 -19.79 4.16
C TYR A 69 -9.19 -20.82 3.18
N GLU A 70 -8.82 -22.06 3.32
CA GLU A 70 -9.43 -23.16 2.60
C GLU A 70 -10.85 -23.39 3.11
N LEU A 71 -11.84 -23.36 2.23
CA LEU A 71 -13.25 -23.43 2.56
C LEU A 71 -13.74 -24.87 2.55
N TYR A 72 -14.23 -25.36 3.68
CA TYR A 72 -14.71 -26.72 3.83
C TYR A 72 -16.23 -26.84 3.85
N SER A 73 -16.91 -25.81 4.34
CA SER A 73 -18.36 -25.78 4.39
C SER A 73 -18.90 -24.35 4.51
N GLU A 74 -20.11 -24.14 3.99
CA GLU A 74 -20.88 -22.91 4.14
C GLU A 74 -22.36 -23.23 4.37
N GLY A 75 -23.04 -22.41 5.17
CA GLY A 75 -24.46 -22.58 5.46
C GLY A 75 -25.00 -21.45 6.32
N GLN A 76 -26.32 -21.43 6.54
CA GLN A 76 -26.97 -20.43 7.37
C GLN A 76 -27.02 -20.86 8.87
N THR A 77 -26.91 -22.15 9.12
CA THR A 77 -26.91 -22.74 10.47
C THR A 77 -25.71 -23.66 10.64
N TYR A 78 -25.34 -23.94 11.90
CA TYR A 78 -24.30 -24.94 12.20
C TYR A 78 -24.68 -26.34 11.70
N ASN A 79 -25.97 -26.69 11.71
CA ASN A 79 -26.44 -27.95 11.13
C ASN A 79 -26.14 -28.04 9.63
N ASP A 80 -26.30 -26.93 8.91
CA ASP A 80 -25.95 -26.88 7.50
C ASP A 80 -24.44 -27.05 7.30
N ILE A 81 -23.63 -26.43 8.16
CA ILE A 81 -22.15 -26.58 8.13
C ILE A 81 -21.79 -28.06 8.24
N PHE A 82 -22.35 -28.80 9.18
CA PHE A 82 -22.02 -30.22 9.39
C PHE A 82 -22.52 -31.12 8.25
N LYS A 83 -23.64 -30.79 7.62
CA LYS A 83 -24.18 -31.53 6.47
C LYS A 83 -23.43 -31.25 5.17
N ASN A 84 -22.93 -30.02 4.99
CA ASN A 84 -22.34 -29.55 3.75
C ASN A 84 -20.82 -29.70 3.69
N ILE A 85 -20.22 -30.47 4.59
CA ILE A 85 -18.76 -30.71 4.59
C ILE A 85 -18.33 -31.30 3.25
N ASN A 86 -17.35 -30.66 2.63
CA ASN A 86 -16.85 -31.08 1.33
C ASN A 86 -15.84 -32.25 1.41
N ASN A 87 -15.56 -32.85 0.24
CA ASN A 87 -14.64 -33.98 0.13
C ASN A 87 -13.18 -33.62 0.51
N ASP A 88 -12.78 -32.36 0.41
CA ASP A 88 -11.41 -31.94 0.73
C ASP A 88 -11.16 -32.00 2.25
N PHE A 89 -12.17 -31.62 3.07
CA PHE A 89 -12.11 -31.85 4.50
C PHE A 89 -12.13 -33.33 4.86
N ALA A 90 -12.98 -34.13 4.19
CA ALA A 90 -13.05 -35.56 4.43
C ALA A 90 -11.70 -36.26 4.18
N LYS A 91 -11.00 -35.90 3.11
CA LYS A 91 -9.63 -36.38 2.82
C LYS A 91 -8.64 -35.91 3.88
N LEU A 92 -8.67 -34.63 4.26
CA LEU A 92 -7.80 -34.05 5.27
C LEU A 92 -7.95 -34.73 6.62
N SER A 93 -9.19 -35.03 7.04
CA SER A 93 -9.47 -35.67 8.34
C SER A 93 -8.98 -37.12 8.42
N GLN A 94 -8.76 -37.78 7.28
CA GLN A 94 -8.22 -39.15 7.17
C GLN A 94 -6.70 -39.17 7.06
N ASP A 95 -6.04 -38.02 6.85
CA ASP A 95 -4.60 -37.93 6.73
C ASP A 95 -3.93 -38.10 8.12
N GLU A 96 -3.16 -39.16 8.28
CA GLU A 96 -2.44 -39.47 9.53
C GLU A 96 -1.42 -38.40 9.91
N GLU A 97 -0.70 -37.84 8.94
CA GLU A 97 0.27 -36.76 9.21
C GLU A 97 -0.44 -35.47 9.64
N PHE A 98 -1.59 -35.20 9.06
CA PHE A 98 -2.41 -34.08 9.50
C PHE A 98 -2.91 -34.28 10.94
N SER A 99 -3.37 -35.47 11.31
CA SER A 99 -3.91 -35.77 12.64
C SER A 99 -2.89 -35.62 13.78
N LYS A 100 -1.60 -35.72 13.48
CA LYS A 100 -0.48 -35.50 14.45
C LYS A 100 -0.25 -34.02 14.76
N LYS A 101 -0.72 -33.12 13.93
CA LYS A 101 -0.56 -31.65 14.14
C LYS A 101 -1.43 -31.15 15.26
N THR A 102 -0.94 -30.15 15.99
CA THR A 102 -1.74 -29.44 16.98
C THR A 102 -2.68 -28.43 16.31
N MET A 103 -3.85 -28.25 16.87
CA MET A 103 -4.85 -27.33 16.31
C MET A 103 -5.45 -26.39 17.35
N LYS A 104 -6.13 -25.37 16.87
CA LYS A 104 -7.14 -24.59 17.60
C LYS A 104 -8.29 -24.15 16.71
N PHE A 105 -9.44 -23.92 17.33
CA PHE A 105 -10.52 -23.18 16.70
C PHE A 105 -10.42 -21.69 16.99
N GLN A 106 -10.87 -20.88 16.06
CA GLN A 106 -11.09 -19.45 16.20
C GLN A 106 -12.46 -19.08 15.61
N LEU A 107 -13.15 -18.15 16.24
CA LEU A 107 -14.40 -17.60 15.76
C LEU A 107 -14.20 -16.12 15.43
N HIS A 108 -14.64 -15.72 14.26
CA HIS A 108 -14.68 -14.33 13.82
C HIS A 108 -16.10 -13.96 13.42
N THR A 109 -16.61 -12.87 13.97
CA THR A 109 -17.94 -12.36 13.68
C THR A 109 -17.82 -11.04 12.90
N SER A 110 -18.55 -10.90 11.82
CA SER A 110 -18.70 -9.64 11.08
C SER A 110 -20.12 -9.09 11.23
N ASN A 111 -20.24 -7.79 11.45
CA ASN A 111 -21.49 -7.06 11.73
C ASN A 111 -22.24 -7.48 12.99
N LYS A 112 -21.62 -8.16 13.96
CA LYS A 112 -22.24 -8.48 15.23
C LYS A 112 -21.96 -7.40 16.27
N ARG A 113 -23.00 -6.92 16.97
CA ARG A 113 -22.88 -5.86 17.97
C ARG A 113 -22.17 -6.35 19.23
N SER A 114 -22.54 -7.50 19.76
CA SER A 114 -21.96 -8.11 20.97
C SER A 114 -20.94 -9.17 20.60
N LYS A 115 -19.79 -9.16 21.26
CA LYS A 115 -18.81 -10.25 21.14
C LYS A 115 -19.25 -11.44 21.99
N TYR A 116 -18.95 -12.64 21.53
CA TYR A 116 -19.09 -13.84 22.34
C TYR A 116 -18.14 -13.83 23.53
N THR A 117 -18.63 -14.32 24.66
CA THR A 117 -17.79 -14.66 25.83
C THR A 117 -16.99 -15.94 25.53
N MET A 118 -15.94 -16.18 26.29
CA MET A 118 -15.16 -17.43 26.16
C MET A 118 -15.99 -18.70 26.35
N PRO A 119 -16.90 -18.83 27.37
CA PRO A 119 -17.77 -19.98 27.46
C PRO A 119 -18.64 -20.21 26.21
N GLU A 120 -19.31 -19.19 25.72
CA GLU A 120 -20.13 -19.28 24.50
C GLU A 120 -19.33 -19.76 23.29
N MET A 121 -18.09 -19.25 23.09
CA MET A 121 -17.22 -19.74 22.02
C MET A 121 -16.85 -21.21 22.21
N VAL A 122 -16.62 -21.65 23.46
CA VAL A 122 -16.30 -23.07 23.75
C VAL A 122 -17.48 -23.97 23.42
N GLU A 123 -18.72 -23.54 23.72
CA GLU A 123 -19.92 -24.28 23.33
C GLU A 123 -20.01 -24.47 21.82
N ILE A 124 -19.83 -23.39 21.03
CA ILE A 124 -19.79 -23.47 19.59
C ILE A 124 -18.68 -24.43 19.09
N PHE A 125 -17.49 -24.37 19.69
CA PHE A 125 -16.39 -25.25 19.29
C PHE A 125 -16.66 -26.74 19.65
N ASN A 126 -17.37 -27.01 20.72
CA ASN A 126 -17.75 -28.36 21.14
C ASN A 126 -18.69 -29.02 20.10
N ASP A 127 -19.55 -28.24 19.42
CA ASP A 127 -20.44 -28.78 18.40
C ASP A 127 -19.66 -29.37 17.21
N PHE A 128 -18.44 -28.88 16.96
CA PHE A 128 -17.54 -29.43 15.92
C PHE A 128 -16.95 -30.81 16.29
N ALA A 129 -17.19 -31.34 17.48
CA ALA A 129 -16.81 -32.70 17.83
C ALA A 129 -17.47 -33.76 16.93
N VAL A 130 -18.62 -33.45 16.32
CA VAL A 130 -19.30 -34.29 15.33
C VAL A 130 -18.42 -34.61 14.11
N LEU A 131 -17.46 -33.75 13.79
CA LEU A 131 -16.53 -33.95 12.67
C LEU A 131 -15.38 -34.91 12.99
N ASN A 132 -15.30 -35.45 14.22
CA ASN A 132 -14.27 -36.42 14.64
C ASN A 132 -12.83 -35.96 14.33
N ILE A 133 -12.50 -34.67 14.54
CA ILE A 133 -11.17 -34.13 14.34
C ILE A 133 -10.24 -34.67 15.42
N LYS A 134 -9.21 -35.46 15.02
CA LYS A 134 -8.33 -36.18 15.93
C LYS A 134 -7.16 -35.33 16.46
N ASN A 135 -6.97 -34.16 15.93
CA ASN A 135 -5.85 -33.28 16.25
C ASN A 135 -5.86 -32.83 17.72
N LYS A 136 -4.70 -32.82 18.36
CA LYS A 136 -4.56 -32.34 19.74
C LYS A 136 -4.71 -30.81 19.79
N ILE A 137 -5.52 -30.30 20.74
CA ILE A 137 -5.72 -28.87 20.93
C ILE A 137 -4.46 -28.22 21.53
N SER A 138 -4.01 -27.09 20.94
CA SER A 138 -2.96 -26.22 21.47
C SER A 138 -3.36 -24.75 21.28
N LEU A 139 -3.62 -24.04 22.36
CA LEU A 139 -4.02 -22.63 22.28
C LEU A 139 -2.84 -21.68 22.01
N LYS A 140 -1.64 -22.02 22.51
CA LYS A 140 -0.47 -21.13 22.42
C LYS A 140 0.30 -21.25 21.10
N SER A 141 0.49 -22.48 20.60
CA SER A 141 1.27 -22.74 19.38
C SER A 141 0.61 -23.80 18.49
N PRO A 142 -0.59 -23.51 17.95
CA PRO A 142 -1.25 -24.43 17.03
C PRO A 142 -0.51 -24.45 15.68
N GLN A 143 -0.40 -25.65 15.10
CA GLN A 143 0.10 -25.83 13.74
C GLN A 143 -1.03 -25.68 12.70
N VAL A 144 -2.27 -25.87 13.15
CA VAL A 144 -3.48 -25.73 12.31
C VAL A 144 -4.46 -24.80 13.01
N ILE A 145 -5.05 -23.90 12.29
CA ILE A 145 -6.12 -23.02 12.78
C ILE A 145 -7.36 -23.28 11.94
N PHE A 146 -8.39 -23.85 12.56
CA PHE A 146 -9.71 -23.86 12.00
C PHE A 146 -10.42 -22.56 12.34
N GLN A 147 -10.83 -21.84 11.32
CA GLN A 147 -11.48 -20.54 11.45
C GLN A 147 -12.95 -20.69 11.10
N ILE A 148 -13.80 -20.31 12.03
CA ILE A 148 -15.25 -20.17 11.82
C ILE A 148 -15.51 -18.70 11.58
N PHE A 149 -16.23 -18.37 10.51
CA PHE A 149 -16.71 -17.03 10.26
C PHE A 149 -18.22 -17.00 10.35
N GLU A 150 -18.75 -16.08 11.13
CA GLU A 150 -20.16 -15.74 11.16
C GLU A 150 -20.37 -14.35 10.57
N HIS A 151 -21.22 -14.25 9.60
CA HIS A 151 -21.64 -12.98 9.02
C HIS A 151 -23.08 -12.67 9.38
N TYR A 152 -23.29 -11.50 9.98
CA TYR A 152 -24.60 -10.95 10.31
C TYR A 152 -24.95 -9.90 9.26
N LYS A 153 -26.17 -9.96 8.71
CA LYS A 153 -26.62 -9.02 7.68
C LYS A 153 -26.80 -7.64 8.28
N ASP A 154 -27.37 -7.56 9.47
CA ASP A 154 -27.52 -6.35 10.26
C ASP A 154 -26.90 -6.52 11.65
N VAL A 155 -26.45 -5.39 12.24
CA VAL A 155 -25.84 -5.35 13.57
C VAL A 155 -26.81 -5.80 14.68
N SER A 156 -28.12 -5.67 14.42
CA SER A 156 -29.20 -6.06 15.34
C SER A 156 -29.60 -7.53 15.25
N ASP A 157 -29.12 -8.27 14.23
CA ASP A 157 -29.47 -9.67 14.03
C ASP A 157 -28.95 -10.55 15.18
N GLU A 158 -29.81 -11.44 15.67
CA GLU A 158 -29.43 -12.40 16.71
C GLU A 158 -28.73 -13.64 16.15
N THR A 159 -29.04 -14.00 14.90
CA THR A 159 -28.48 -15.16 14.20
C THR A 159 -27.68 -14.75 12.99
N PRO A 160 -26.59 -15.47 12.67
CA PRO A 160 -25.81 -15.20 11.47
C PRO A 160 -26.63 -15.50 10.22
N SER A 161 -26.46 -14.68 9.19
CA SER A 161 -27.03 -14.90 7.86
C SER A 161 -26.23 -15.90 7.04
N MET A 162 -24.94 -16.07 7.37
CA MET A 162 -24.02 -16.99 6.73
C MET A 162 -22.90 -17.40 7.69
N ILE A 163 -22.58 -18.69 7.69
CA ILE A 163 -21.47 -19.28 8.45
C ILE A 163 -20.52 -19.96 7.48
N TYR A 164 -19.22 -19.84 7.73
CA TYR A 164 -18.19 -20.54 6.97
C TYR A 164 -17.29 -21.33 7.92
N PHE A 165 -17.03 -22.58 7.58
CA PHE A 165 -16.03 -23.42 8.23
C PHE A 165 -14.82 -23.57 7.34
N THR A 166 -13.66 -23.13 7.85
CA THR A 166 -12.46 -22.96 7.04
C THR A 166 -11.20 -23.34 7.81
N ARG A 167 -10.09 -23.50 7.09
CA ARG A 167 -8.74 -23.64 7.65
C ARG A 167 -7.85 -22.49 7.15
N LEU A 168 -7.17 -21.82 8.07
CA LEU A 168 -6.20 -20.77 7.71
C LEU A 168 -5.07 -21.35 6.85
N VAL A 169 -4.86 -20.75 5.69
CA VAL A 169 -3.73 -21.03 4.80
C VAL A 169 -2.63 -20.00 5.01
N GLN A 170 -2.96 -18.72 4.91
CA GLN A 170 -1.98 -17.63 5.01
C GLN A 170 -2.65 -16.37 5.57
N LEU A 171 -1.96 -15.69 6.48
CA LEU A 171 -2.25 -14.32 6.85
C LEU A 171 -1.57 -13.37 5.86
N SER A 172 -2.23 -12.27 5.53
CA SER A 172 -1.67 -11.25 4.64
C SER A 172 -0.62 -10.37 5.34
N LEU A 173 0.11 -9.57 4.57
CA LEU A 173 1.04 -8.58 5.10
C LEU A 173 0.36 -7.59 6.05
N ARG A 174 -0.91 -7.21 5.78
CA ARG A 174 -1.72 -6.40 6.70
C ARG A 174 -1.71 -6.95 8.12
N SER A 175 -1.88 -8.26 8.26
CA SER A 175 -2.01 -8.96 9.54
C SER A 175 -0.70 -9.14 10.30
N THR A 176 0.44 -8.78 9.70
CA THR A 176 1.77 -8.84 10.35
C THR A 176 2.09 -7.62 11.23
N GLY A 177 1.21 -6.62 11.28
CA GLY A 177 1.45 -5.36 11.99
C GLY A 177 2.24 -4.32 11.17
N VAL A 178 2.42 -4.52 9.85
CA VAL A 178 3.16 -3.61 8.99
C VAL A 178 2.60 -2.18 9.02
N LEU A 179 1.27 -2.04 9.06
CA LEU A 179 0.62 -0.73 9.12
C LEU A 179 0.93 0.00 10.43
N ASP A 180 0.97 -0.73 11.55
CA ASP A 180 1.36 -0.17 12.85
C ASP A 180 2.83 0.25 12.88
N LYS A 181 3.72 -0.55 12.27
CA LYS A 181 5.15 -0.21 12.11
C LYS A 181 5.35 1.07 11.30
N LEU A 182 4.59 1.27 10.24
CA LEU A 182 4.73 2.40 9.32
C LEU A 182 3.89 3.64 9.69
N ARG A 183 3.13 3.60 10.79
CA ARG A 183 2.30 4.74 11.23
C ARG A 183 3.10 6.04 11.21
N LEU A 184 2.50 7.10 10.68
CA LEU A 184 3.15 8.40 10.57
C LEU A 184 3.60 8.96 11.93
N ASN A 185 2.87 8.64 13.00
CA ASN A 185 3.25 9.04 14.36
C ASN A 185 4.48 8.30 14.94
N LYS A 186 4.90 7.20 14.30
CA LYS A 186 6.10 6.43 14.64
C LYS A 186 7.27 6.69 13.68
N ARG A 187 7.03 7.39 12.56
CA ARG A 187 8.04 7.67 11.56
C ARG A 187 8.92 8.85 12.02
N PRO A 188 10.25 8.72 12.03
CA PRO A 188 11.17 9.76 12.53
C PRO A 188 11.08 11.07 11.76
N TYR A 189 10.97 11.00 10.44
CA TYR A 189 10.86 12.15 9.56
C TYR A 189 9.57 12.13 8.76
N ILE A 190 8.74 13.17 8.91
CA ILE A 190 7.47 13.36 8.19
C ILE A 190 7.30 14.84 7.83
N GLY A 191 6.48 15.10 6.81
CA GLY A 191 5.97 16.43 6.44
C GLY A 191 4.46 16.52 6.61
N THR A 192 3.91 17.70 6.47
CA THR A 192 2.45 17.94 6.58
C THR A 192 1.63 17.23 5.51
N THR A 193 2.23 16.95 4.35
CA THR A 193 1.62 16.28 3.19
C THR A 193 2.14 14.87 2.98
N THR A 194 2.73 14.25 4.02
CA THR A 194 3.19 12.86 3.92
C THR A 194 2.02 11.93 3.61
N PHE A 195 2.17 11.15 2.53
CA PHE A 195 1.14 10.21 2.10
C PHE A 195 0.97 9.06 3.12
N GLU A 196 -0.27 8.62 3.30
CA GLU A 196 -0.60 7.58 4.28
C GLU A 196 0.01 6.22 3.94
N PRO A 197 0.48 5.46 4.94
CA PRO A 197 1.20 4.20 4.71
C PRO A 197 0.34 3.12 4.04
N GLU A 198 -0.93 3.00 4.39
CA GLU A 198 -1.82 1.95 3.87
C GLU A 198 -1.95 2.05 2.35
N LEU A 199 -2.37 3.20 1.83
CA LEU A 199 -2.49 3.39 0.39
C LEU A 199 -1.13 3.52 -0.31
N SER A 200 -0.04 3.89 0.39
CA SER A 200 1.31 3.80 -0.17
C SER A 200 1.67 2.34 -0.50
N LEU A 201 1.40 1.41 0.42
CA LEU A 201 1.65 -0.03 0.21
C LEU A 201 0.74 -0.62 -0.87
N VAL A 202 -0.55 -0.24 -0.89
CA VAL A 202 -1.49 -0.63 -1.96
C VAL A 202 -0.99 -0.13 -3.32
N THR A 203 -0.54 1.12 -3.41
CA THR A 203 0.03 1.69 -4.64
C THR A 203 1.25 0.89 -5.11
N CYS A 204 2.11 0.42 -4.19
CA CYS A 204 3.22 -0.47 -4.53
C CYS A 204 2.74 -1.80 -5.14
N ASN A 205 1.65 -2.38 -4.63
CA ASN A 205 1.06 -3.59 -5.20
C ASN A 205 0.48 -3.32 -6.59
N LEU A 206 -0.27 -2.23 -6.76
CA LEU A 206 -0.82 -1.82 -8.04
C LEU A 206 0.27 -1.51 -9.09
N SER A 207 1.41 -0.98 -8.66
CA SER A 207 2.57 -0.67 -9.51
C SER A 207 3.46 -1.88 -9.80
N LEU A 208 3.13 -3.06 -9.29
CA LEU A 208 3.92 -4.29 -9.40
C LEU A 208 5.39 -4.12 -8.98
N VAL A 209 5.61 -3.46 -7.84
CA VAL A 209 6.96 -3.43 -7.23
C VAL A 209 7.47 -4.86 -7.09
N LYS A 210 8.67 -5.16 -7.62
CA LYS A 210 9.25 -6.50 -7.70
C LYS A 210 10.69 -6.52 -7.16
N PRO A 211 11.17 -7.69 -6.71
CA PRO A 211 12.58 -7.84 -6.33
C PRO A 211 13.53 -7.47 -7.46
N PHE A 212 14.65 -6.83 -7.13
CA PHE A 212 15.71 -6.44 -8.06
C PHE A 212 15.23 -5.52 -9.20
N ARG A 213 14.16 -4.74 -8.94
CA ARG A 213 13.59 -3.78 -9.88
C ARG A 213 13.75 -2.37 -9.36
N PHE A 214 13.70 -1.43 -10.30
CA PHE A 214 13.93 -0.02 -10.04
C PHE A 214 12.62 0.74 -9.93
N VAL A 215 12.41 1.36 -8.79
CA VAL A 215 11.22 2.17 -8.47
C VAL A 215 11.60 3.62 -8.38
N TYR A 216 10.83 4.50 -9.00
CA TYR A 216 11.06 5.94 -8.99
C TYR A 216 9.82 6.72 -8.54
N ASP A 217 10.06 7.66 -7.63
CA ASP A 217 9.09 8.68 -7.23
C ASP A 217 9.63 10.07 -7.59
N PRO A 218 9.10 10.73 -8.64
CA PRO A 218 9.55 12.05 -9.08
C PRO A 218 9.10 13.22 -8.19
N PHE A 219 8.17 13.00 -7.26
CA PHE A 219 7.64 14.01 -6.33
C PHE A 219 7.65 13.46 -4.90
N CYS A 220 8.81 12.90 -4.50
CA CYS A 220 8.88 12.01 -3.35
C CYS A 220 8.63 12.69 -2.00
N GLY A 221 8.68 14.01 -1.91
CA GLY A 221 8.42 14.75 -0.69
C GLY A 221 9.27 14.23 0.49
N THR A 222 8.62 13.57 1.46
CA THR A 222 9.26 12.95 2.62
C THR A 222 9.49 11.44 2.47
N GLY A 223 9.38 10.91 1.24
CA GLY A 223 9.71 9.53 0.90
C GLY A 223 8.64 8.50 1.28
N GLY A 224 7.36 8.87 1.24
CA GLY A 224 6.26 7.97 1.58
C GLY A 224 6.23 6.69 0.74
N PHE A 225 6.17 6.83 -0.59
CA PHE A 225 6.18 5.70 -1.52
C PHE A 225 7.51 4.95 -1.53
N LEU A 226 8.64 5.66 -1.40
CA LEU A 226 9.95 5.03 -1.36
C LEU A 226 10.08 4.07 -0.15
N THR A 227 9.67 4.52 1.03
CA THR A 227 9.65 3.70 2.25
C THR A 227 8.68 2.52 2.13
N ALA A 228 7.52 2.74 1.50
CA ALA A 228 6.54 1.67 1.27
C ALA A 228 7.09 0.61 0.29
N ALA A 229 7.70 1.03 -0.83
CA ALA A 229 8.31 0.12 -1.80
C ALA A 229 9.41 -0.74 -1.18
N ALA A 230 10.29 -0.10 -0.38
CA ALA A 230 11.34 -0.80 0.36
C ALA A 230 10.80 -1.74 1.45
N THR A 231 9.58 -1.51 1.93
CA THR A 231 8.91 -2.40 2.90
C THR A 231 8.24 -3.59 2.21
N ILE A 232 7.64 -3.37 1.05
CA ILE A 232 6.96 -4.42 0.27
C ILE A 232 7.94 -5.49 -0.19
N ASP A 233 9.15 -5.08 -0.58
CA ASP A 233 10.18 -6.01 -1.01
C ASP A 233 11.58 -5.52 -0.63
N ALA A 234 12.30 -6.33 0.15
CA ALA A 234 13.62 -6.00 0.68
C ALA A 234 14.72 -5.93 -0.39
N ASN A 235 14.47 -6.40 -1.61
CA ASN A 235 15.42 -6.39 -2.72
C ASN A 235 15.07 -5.34 -3.80
N THR A 236 14.06 -4.51 -3.57
CA THR A 236 13.69 -3.42 -4.46
C THR A 236 14.67 -2.25 -4.33
N LEU A 237 15.02 -1.62 -5.44
CA LEU A 237 15.85 -0.42 -5.49
C LEU A 237 14.96 0.82 -5.68
N VAL A 238 15.14 1.83 -4.85
CA VAL A 238 14.29 3.04 -4.89
C VAL A 238 15.11 4.30 -5.15
N LEU A 239 14.58 5.14 -6.03
CA LEU A 239 15.10 6.46 -6.37
C LEU A 239 14.00 7.49 -6.13
N GLY A 240 14.34 8.59 -5.49
CA GLY A 240 13.41 9.70 -5.30
C GLY A 240 13.96 11.01 -5.85
N SER A 241 13.08 11.87 -6.34
CA SER A 241 13.43 13.27 -6.57
C SER A 241 12.33 14.20 -6.08
N ASP A 242 12.74 15.41 -5.77
CA ASP A 242 11.83 16.51 -5.43
C ASP A 242 12.47 17.83 -5.82
N MET A 243 11.67 18.79 -6.23
CA MET A 243 12.17 20.14 -6.53
C MET A 243 12.61 20.87 -5.27
N ASP A 244 12.05 20.55 -4.11
CA ASP A 244 12.43 21.10 -2.82
C ASP A 244 13.43 20.18 -2.10
N GLY A 245 14.73 20.43 -2.30
CA GLY A 245 15.78 19.65 -1.66
C GLY A 245 15.76 19.69 -0.12
N ARG A 246 15.04 20.65 0.50
CA ARG A 246 14.85 20.70 1.97
C ARG A 246 13.98 19.52 2.44
N MET A 247 12.98 19.14 1.63
CA MET A 247 12.16 17.97 1.91
C MET A 247 12.99 16.68 1.93
N LEU A 248 13.97 16.57 1.04
CA LEU A 248 14.84 15.39 0.97
C LEU A 248 15.79 15.31 2.17
N ARG A 249 16.39 16.44 2.53
CA ARG A 249 17.45 16.52 3.56
C ARG A 249 16.93 16.72 5.00
N GLY A 250 15.66 17.08 5.17
CA GLY A 250 15.11 17.38 6.49
C GLY A 250 15.61 18.68 7.11
N ASN A 251 16.32 19.51 6.35
CA ASN A 251 16.87 20.79 6.83
C ASN A 251 15.89 21.93 6.60
N SER A 252 15.38 22.53 7.67
CA SER A 252 14.92 23.90 7.62
C SER A 252 16.15 24.81 7.72
N SER A 253 16.63 25.39 6.62
CA SER A 253 17.61 26.46 6.69
C SER A 253 17.10 27.57 7.61
N LYS A 254 17.94 28.08 8.49
CA LYS A 254 17.61 29.26 9.31
C LYS A 254 17.09 30.38 8.39
N GLY A 255 15.80 30.73 8.54
CA GLY A 255 15.16 31.79 7.76
C GLY A 255 14.05 31.37 6.81
N SER A 256 13.80 30.09 6.60
CA SER A 256 12.64 29.64 5.86
C SER A 256 11.47 29.46 6.82
N THR A 257 10.45 30.30 6.69
CA THR A 257 9.15 30.21 7.38
C THR A 257 8.29 29.07 6.82
N SER A 258 8.87 27.99 6.32
CA SER A 258 8.09 26.85 5.90
C SER A 258 7.65 26.09 7.15
N GLU A 259 6.50 26.49 7.67
CA GLU A 259 5.68 25.75 8.65
C GLU A 259 5.35 24.32 8.20
N HIS A 260 5.82 23.91 7.03
CA HIS A 260 5.55 22.64 6.36
C HIS A 260 6.47 21.49 6.81
N LEU A 261 7.58 21.79 7.47
CA LEU A 261 8.45 20.77 8.05
C LEU A 261 8.17 20.71 9.55
N ASN A 262 7.14 20.00 9.93
CA ASN A 262 6.93 19.67 11.34
C ASN A 262 7.98 18.65 11.79
N THR A 263 9.13 19.13 12.22
CA THR A 263 9.72 18.56 13.41
C THR A 263 8.70 18.78 14.51
N ARG A 264 8.08 17.73 15.01
CA ARG A 264 6.98 17.78 15.98
C ARG A 264 7.30 18.75 17.10
N LYS A 265 6.61 19.89 17.14
CA LYS A 265 6.69 20.84 18.27
C LYS A 265 5.79 20.46 19.44
N ASN A 266 4.98 19.40 19.32
CA ASN A 266 4.14 18.90 20.40
C ASN A 266 4.79 17.67 21.03
N LYS A 267 5.52 17.87 22.12
CA LYS A 267 6.05 16.82 23.00
C LYS A 267 4.89 16.00 23.58
N THR A 268 4.54 14.90 22.91
CA THR A 268 3.70 13.87 23.50
C THR A 268 4.60 12.76 24.02
N SER A 269 4.11 11.95 24.97
CA SER A 269 4.82 10.83 25.59
C SER A 269 5.46 9.83 24.61
N ASN A 270 5.08 9.88 23.34
CA ASN A 270 5.65 9.04 22.26
C ASN A 270 7.00 9.54 21.71
N GLU A 271 7.38 10.80 21.92
CA GLU A 271 8.64 11.35 21.37
C GLU A 271 9.87 10.82 22.11
N ALA A 272 9.77 10.69 23.43
CA ALA A 272 10.85 10.14 24.25
C ALA A 272 11.14 8.67 23.83
N GLY A 273 10.12 7.88 23.59
CA GLY A 273 10.27 6.50 23.11
C GLY A 273 10.86 6.39 21.69
N LEU A 274 10.55 7.35 20.81
CA LEU A 274 11.12 7.40 19.48
C LEU A 274 12.60 7.80 19.49
N GLU A 275 12.96 8.84 20.27
CA GLU A 275 14.35 9.25 20.44
C GLU A 275 15.20 8.14 21.07
N GLU A 276 14.69 7.48 22.10
CA GLU A 276 15.35 6.33 22.73
C GLU A 276 15.54 5.18 21.72
N HIS A 277 14.52 4.90 20.89
CA HIS A 277 14.62 3.86 19.86
C HIS A 277 15.66 4.21 18.79
N ILE A 278 15.72 5.47 18.33
CA ILE A 278 16.75 5.95 17.39
C ILE A 278 18.15 5.81 17.99
N GLN A 279 18.32 6.16 19.28
CA GLN A 279 19.60 5.98 19.99
C GLN A 279 19.98 4.49 20.09
N ASN A 280 19.03 3.61 20.41
CA ASN A 280 19.25 2.16 20.50
C ASN A 280 19.67 1.55 19.16
N LEU A 281 19.18 2.11 18.03
CA LEU A 281 19.62 1.71 16.69
C LEU A 281 21.02 2.27 16.33
N ARG A 282 21.64 3.11 17.17
CA ARG A 282 22.93 3.76 16.92
C ARG A 282 22.99 4.58 15.64
N ILE A 283 21.86 5.18 15.24
CA ILE A 283 21.80 6.05 14.06
C ILE A 283 22.58 7.33 14.34
N SER A 284 23.46 7.71 13.43
CA SER A 284 24.24 8.94 13.54
C SER A 284 23.35 10.18 13.58
N LYS A 285 23.64 11.12 14.48
CA LYS A 285 22.93 12.42 14.57
C LYS A 285 23.00 13.25 13.28
N ASN A 286 23.94 12.95 12.39
CA ASN A 286 24.09 13.63 11.10
C ASN A 286 23.12 13.10 10.03
N VAL A 287 22.49 11.95 10.25
CA VAL A 287 21.49 11.39 9.32
C VAL A 287 20.15 12.06 9.54
N GLN A 288 19.63 12.72 8.53
CA GLN A 288 18.41 13.51 8.59
C GLN A 288 17.52 13.25 7.35
N GLY A 289 16.32 13.81 7.35
CA GLY A 289 15.41 13.73 6.22
C GLY A 289 14.95 12.32 5.90
N ILE A 290 14.81 12.02 4.61
CA ILE A 290 14.39 10.71 4.14
C ILE A 290 15.38 9.61 4.54
N ALA A 291 16.68 9.90 4.51
CA ALA A 291 17.70 8.93 4.91
C ALA A 291 17.52 8.44 6.35
N LEU A 292 17.05 9.29 7.27
CA LEU A 292 16.74 8.90 8.64
C LEU A 292 15.61 7.84 8.68
N ASN A 293 14.58 7.98 7.86
CA ASN A 293 13.52 6.97 7.76
C ASN A 293 14.09 5.63 7.27
N PHE A 294 14.95 5.64 6.26
CA PHE A 294 15.57 4.43 5.72
C PHE A 294 16.48 3.73 6.73
N GLU A 295 17.29 4.51 7.49
CA GLU A 295 18.09 3.95 8.59
C GLU A 295 17.20 3.35 9.68
N TYR A 296 16.16 4.09 10.11
CA TYR A 296 15.22 3.66 11.14
C TYR A 296 14.51 2.33 10.80
N TYR A 297 14.08 2.17 9.53
CA TYR A 297 13.44 0.95 9.05
C TYR A 297 14.42 -0.12 8.59
N LYS A 298 15.74 0.13 8.64
CA LYS A 298 16.82 -0.77 8.15
C LYS A 298 16.70 -1.04 6.65
N GLN A 299 16.41 0.00 5.89
CA GLN A 299 16.18 -0.05 4.45
C GLN A 299 17.23 0.71 3.65
N SER A 300 18.31 1.22 4.28
CA SER A 300 19.33 2.04 3.64
C SER A 300 19.98 1.40 2.39
N PRO A 301 20.22 0.07 2.33
CA PRO A 301 20.77 -0.54 1.12
C PRO A 301 19.88 -0.46 -0.11
N GLN A 302 18.58 -0.21 0.07
CA GLN A 302 17.61 -0.11 -1.03
C GLN A 302 17.55 1.30 -1.63
N LEU A 303 17.97 2.32 -0.89
CA LEU A 303 17.95 3.70 -1.31
C LEU A 303 19.13 4.00 -2.23
N VAL A 304 18.85 4.08 -3.54
CA VAL A 304 19.87 4.38 -4.54
C VAL A 304 20.34 5.83 -4.46
N SER A 305 19.40 6.77 -4.49
CA SER A 305 19.70 8.20 -4.37
C SER A 305 18.45 9.03 -4.12
N LEU A 306 18.69 10.27 -3.68
CA LEU A 306 17.68 11.34 -3.56
C LEU A 306 18.20 12.56 -4.34
N LEU A 307 17.44 13.03 -5.33
CA LEU A 307 17.86 14.08 -6.25
C LEU A 307 17.01 15.33 -6.06
N THR A 308 17.67 16.46 -5.83
CA THR A 308 16.99 17.76 -5.93
C THR A 308 16.85 18.11 -7.40
N MET A 309 15.66 17.96 -7.97
CA MET A 309 15.45 18.08 -9.41
C MET A 309 14.01 18.51 -9.70
N ASP A 310 13.85 19.42 -10.66
CA ASP A 310 12.55 19.68 -11.29
C ASP A 310 12.22 18.57 -12.28
N PHE A 311 11.06 17.96 -12.12
CA PHE A 311 10.60 16.87 -12.98
C PHE A 311 10.54 17.27 -14.46
N THR A 312 10.13 18.50 -14.77
CA THR A 312 10.04 19.00 -16.15
C THR A 312 11.41 19.30 -16.78
N HIS A 313 12.45 19.39 -15.95
CA HIS A 313 13.86 19.56 -16.37
C HIS A 313 14.68 18.35 -15.90
N ASN A 314 14.24 17.18 -16.30
CA ASN A 314 14.76 15.91 -15.84
C ASN A 314 16.22 15.68 -16.24
N ALA A 315 17.10 15.47 -15.26
CA ALA A 315 18.52 15.23 -15.44
C ALA A 315 18.90 13.73 -15.42
N LEU A 316 17.93 12.82 -15.35
CA LEU A 316 18.21 11.39 -15.43
C LEU A 316 18.68 11.02 -16.85
N ARG A 317 19.64 10.13 -16.93
CA ARG A 317 20.15 9.62 -18.22
C ARG A 317 18.99 9.11 -19.07
N SER A 318 19.06 9.40 -20.37
CA SER A 318 17.99 9.03 -21.32
C SER A 318 17.81 7.52 -21.50
N ASP A 319 18.84 6.73 -21.21
CA ASP A 319 18.85 5.26 -21.29
C ASP A 319 18.46 4.57 -19.97
N LEU A 320 18.17 5.31 -18.90
CA LEU A 320 17.72 4.74 -17.64
C LEU A 320 16.31 4.17 -17.80
N THR A 321 16.17 2.88 -17.58
CA THR A 321 14.90 2.17 -17.53
C THR A 321 14.40 2.09 -16.10
N ILE A 322 13.10 2.33 -15.88
CA ILE A 322 12.44 2.35 -14.58
C ILE A 322 11.29 1.37 -14.62
N ASP A 323 11.28 0.37 -13.75
CA ASP A 323 10.28 -0.69 -13.78
C ASP A 323 8.91 -0.25 -13.24
N SER A 324 8.93 0.62 -12.22
CA SER A 324 7.71 1.15 -11.59
C SER A 324 7.90 2.64 -11.29
N ILE A 325 6.95 3.46 -11.72
CA ILE A 325 6.88 4.88 -11.39
C ILE A 325 5.66 5.07 -10.49
N MET A 326 5.87 5.68 -9.32
CA MET A 326 4.78 5.96 -8.37
C MET A 326 4.92 7.39 -7.89
N CYS A 327 3.83 8.15 -7.88
CA CYS A 327 3.88 9.51 -7.36
C CYS A 327 2.53 10.07 -6.91
N ASP A 328 2.62 11.05 -6.00
CA ASP A 328 1.56 11.95 -5.59
C ASP A 328 1.99 13.38 -5.98
N PRO A 329 1.79 13.80 -7.24
CA PRO A 329 2.26 15.08 -7.73
C PRO A 329 1.53 16.25 -7.03
N PRO A 330 2.08 17.47 -7.05
CA PRO A 330 1.41 18.63 -6.48
C PRO A 330 0.09 18.92 -7.21
N TYR A 331 -1.02 19.08 -6.43
CA TYR A 331 -2.37 19.28 -7.00
C TYR A 331 -2.71 20.73 -7.34
N GLY A 332 -1.90 21.69 -6.90
CA GLY A 332 -2.18 23.10 -7.13
C GLY A 332 -3.34 23.71 -6.31
N ILE A 333 -3.91 22.95 -5.33
CA ILE A 333 -5.10 23.37 -4.58
C ILE A 333 -4.80 24.49 -3.57
N ARG A 334 -3.65 24.42 -2.89
CA ARG A 334 -3.25 25.41 -1.87
C ARG A 334 -2.29 26.45 -2.44
N GLU A 335 -1.32 26.00 -3.21
CA GLU A 335 -0.37 26.81 -3.97
C GLU A 335 -0.40 26.32 -5.42
N GLY A 336 -0.32 27.25 -6.40
CA GLY A 336 -0.18 26.87 -7.80
C GLY A 336 1.02 25.95 -8.01
N ILE A 337 0.90 24.99 -8.92
CA ILE A 337 2.02 24.15 -9.32
C ILE A 337 3.10 25.05 -9.93
N LYS A 338 4.34 24.83 -9.55
CA LYS A 338 5.49 25.62 -10.01
C LYS A 338 6.54 24.71 -10.61
N VAL A 339 7.16 25.19 -11.68
CA VAL A 339 8.33 24.56 -12.28
C VAL A 339 9.49 25.57 -12.34
N LEU A 340 10.71 25.11 -12.52
CA LEU A 340 11.85 26.00 -12.70
C LEU A 340 11.72 26.85 -13.95
N GLY A 341 12.11 28.10 -13.86
CA GLY A 341 12.08 29.03 -14.99
C GLY A 341 11.47 30.36 -14.66
N SER A 342 11.32 31.19 -15.68
CA SER A 342 10.63 32.48 -15.63
C SER A 342 10.09 32.78 -17.01
N ASP A 343 8.92 33.38 -17.08
CA ASP A 343 8.37 33.86 -18.34
C ASP A 343 9.05 35.18 -18.81
N ASN A 344 9.85 35.80 -17.90
CA ASN A 344 10.66 36.96 -18.24
C ASN A 344 12.12 36.53 -18.54
N PRO A 345 12.58 36.70 -19.81
CA PRO A 345 13.93 36.35 -20.22
C PRO A 345 15.04 37.11 -19.47
N GLU A 346 14.78 38.35 -19.05
CA GLU A 346 15.73 39.14 -18.27
C GLU A 346 15.97 38.55 -16.88
N THR A 347 14.92 38.01 -16.24
CA THR A 347 15.02 37.33 -14.95
C THR A 347 15.85 36.07 -15.07
N LEU A 348 15.68 35.27 -16.14
CA LEU A 348 16.48 34.09 -16.41
C LEU A 348 17.95 34.43 -16.63
N ASN A 349 18.22 35.46 -17.43
CA ASN A 349 19.58 35.89 -17.71
C ASN A 349 20.27 36.43 -16.44
N LYS A 350 19.56 37.24 -15.66
CA LYS A 350 20.06 37.78 -14.38
C LYS A 350 20.35 36.66 -13.36
N SER A 351 19.50 35.66 -13.26
CA SER A 351 19.69 34.52 -12.34
C SER A 351 20.90 33.66 -12.71
N ARG A 352 21.18 33.47 -14.02
CA ARG A 352 22.34 32.70 -14.51
C ARG A 352 23.68 33.39 -14.23
N HIS A 353 23.70 34.70 -14.19
CA HIS A 353 24.92 35.51 -14.05
C HIS A 353 25.07 36.18 -12.68
N SER A 354 24.11 35.98 -11.77
CA SER A 354 24.22 36.55 -10.43
C SER A 354 25.36 35.93 -9.65
N MET A 355 26.12 36.81 -8.97
CA MET A 355 27.24 36.41 -8.11
C MET A 355 26.86 36.58 -6.65
N LYS A 356 27.25 35.62 -5.82
CA LYS A 356 27.16 35.70 -4.36
C LYS A 356 28.49 35.24 -3.77
N GLU A 357 29.10 36.07 -2.93
CA GLU A 357 30.38 35.74 -2.28
C GLU A 357 31.49 35.28 -3.24
N GLY A 358 31.58 35.91 -4.41
CA GLY A 358 32.60 35.61 -5.43
C GLY A 358 32.36 34.32 -6.27
N LYS A 359 31.23 33.65 -6.05
CA LYS A 359 30.81 32.48 -6.85
C LYS A 359 29.47 32.74 -7.53
N LEU A 360 29.17 32.00 -8.58
CA LEU A 360 27.86 32.03 -9.19
C LEU A 360 26.78 31.64 -8.17
N ALA A 361 25.73 32.43 -8.04
CA ALA A 361 24.71 32.27 -7.01
C ALA A 361 24.08 30.88 -6.98
N TYR A 362 23.90 30.24 -8.13
CA TYR A 362 23.32 28.90 -8.25
C TYR A 362 24.24 27.79 -7.72
N LEU A 363 25.50 28.07 -7.39
CA LEU A 363 26.44 27.12 -6.76
C LEU A 363 26.34 27.11 -5.23
N HIS A 364 25.56 28.03 -4.65
CA HIS A 364 25.36 28.08 -3.20
C HIS A 364 24.19 27.17 -2.78
N GLU A 365 24.33 26.49 -1.63
CA GLU A 365 23.34 25.57 -1.07
C GLU A 365 21.99 26.22 -0.77
N ASP A 366 21.98 27.51 -0.50
CA ASP A 366 20.80 28.34 -0.18
C ASP A 366 20.20 29.00 -1.44
N TYR A 367 20.68 28.67 -2.63
CA TYR A 367 20.14 29.23 -3.87
C TYR A 367 18.71 28.77 -4.12
N ILE A 368 17.83 29.73 -4.35
CA ILE A 368 16.44 29.50 -4.75
C ILE A 368 16.28 29.93 -6.19
N ALA A 369 16.12 28.97 -7.09
CA ALA A 369 15.90 29.24 -8.50
C ALA A 369 14.54 29.90 -8.75
N SER A 370 14.47 30.74 -9.80
CA SER A 370 13.20 31.29 -10.27
C SER A 370 12.23 30.19 -10.65
N LYS A 371 10.96 30.37 -10.30
CA LYS A 371 9.89 29.42 -10.58
C LYS A 371 8.75 30.14 -11.30
N LYS A 372 8.13 29.45 -12.26
CA LYS A 372 6.92 29.90 -12.97
C LYS A 372 5.75 29.00 -12.69
N GLN A 373 4.52 29.48 -12.92
CA GLN A 373 3.30 28.71 -12.80
C GLN A 373 3.25 27.60 -13.86
N TYR A 374 2.62 26.49 -13.47
CA TYR A 374 2.42 25.32 -14.32
C TYR A 374 1.03 24.75 -14.10
N SER A 375 0.40 24.19 -15.11
CA SER A 375 -0.92 23.60 -14.96
C SER A 375 -0.83 22.14 -14.55
N LEU A 376 -1.89 21.65 -13.89
CA LEU A 376 -1.99 20.22 -13.54
C LEU A 376 -2.07 19.35 -14.81
N ASP A 377 -2.80 19.82 -15.82
CA ASP A 377 -2.98 19.08 -17.08
C ASP A 377 -1.65 18.90 -17.82
N GLU A 378 -0.83 19.97 -17.91
CA GLU A 378 0.52 19.88 -18.48
C GLU A 378 1.40 18.92 -17.69
N LEU A 379 1.33 18.96 -16.35
CA LEU A 379 2.10 18.07 -15.50
C LEU A 379 1.72 16.59 -15.71
N ILE A 380 0.42 16.30 -15.84
CA ILE A 380 -0.06 14.94 -16.13
C ILE A 380 0.44 14.46 -17.50
N ILE A 381 0.37 15.32 -18.50
CA ILE A 381 0.91 15.01 -19.85
C ILE A 381 2.40 14.68 -19.77
N ASP A 382 3.17 15.44 -19.00
CA ASP A 382 4.61 15.20 -18.83
C ASP A 382 4.88 13.90 -18.07
N ILE A 383 4.08 13.57 -17.05
CA ILE A 383 4.18 12.29 -16.32
C ILE A 383 3.93 11.11 -17.27
N LEU A 384 2.90 11.20 -18.11
CA LEU A 384 2.57 10.14 -19.07
C LEU A 384 3.67 10.00 -20.14
N LYS A 385 4.18 11.09 -20.71
CA LYS A 385 5.32 11.08 -21.66
C LYS A 385 6.58 10.50 -21.02
N PHE A 386 6.87 10.86 -19.77
CA PHE A 386 8.00 10.33 -19.05
C PHE A 386 7.86 8.81 -18.83
N ALA A 387 6.70 8.36 -18.42
CA ALA A 387 6.41 6.93 -18.25
C ALA A 387 6.53 6.17 -19.58
N GLN A 388 5.99 6.73 -20.65
CA GLN A 388 6.12 6.19 -22.00
C GLN A 388 7.59 5.98 -22.41
N ALA A 389 8.44 6.95 -22.13
CA ALA A 389 9.86 6.91 -22.49
C ALA A 389 10.72 6.01 -21.57
N ARG A 390 10.31 5.80 -20.32
CA ARG A 390 11.16 5.18 -19.29
C ARG A 390 10.73 3.79 -18.84
N LEU A 391 9.44 3.46 -18.95
CA LEU A 391 8.96 2.15 -18.57
C LEU A 391 9.36 1.09 -19.61
N PRO A 392 9.83 -0.07 -19.18
CA PRO A 392 9.96 -1.23 -20.04
C PRO A 392 8.57 -1.82 -20.33
N LYS A 393 8.48 -2.72 -21.28
CA LYS A 393 7.27 -3.52 -21.52
C LYS A 393 6.79 -4.17 -20.21
N ASN A 394 5.50 -4.06 -19.90
CA ASN A 394 4.85 -4.46 -18.66
C ASN A 394 5.24 -3.65 -17.42
N GLY A 395 6.07 -2.61 -17.54
CA GLY A 395 6.29 -1.64 -16.47
C GLY A 395 5.02 -0.86 -16.15
N ARG A 396 4.90 -0.33 -14.94
CA ARG A 396 3.70 0.37 -14.50
C ARG A 396 3.99 1.78 -13.98
N LEU A 397 3.07 2.68 -14.32
CA LEU A 397 2.94 4.01 -13.71
C LEU A 397 1.70 4.01 -12.82
N ALA A 398 1.84 4.41 -11.56
CA ALA A 398 0.72 4.72 -10.68
C ALA A 398 0.87 6.14 -10.13
N PHE A 399 -0.07 7.02 -10.45
CA PHE A 399 -0.03 8.38 -9.93
C PHE A 399 -1.39 8.85 -9.41
N TRP A 400 -1.33 9.69 -8.40
CA TRP A 400 -2.50 10.21 -7.72
C TRP A 400 -2.91 11.56 -8.29
N VAL A 401 -4.20 11.78 -8.46
CA VAL A 401 -4.77 13.05 -8.91
C VAL A 401 -6.00 13.41 -8.08
N PRO A 402 -6.23 14.72 -7.80
CA PRO A 402 -7.46 15.16 -7.14
C PRO A 402 -8.63 15.01 -8.10
N THR A 403 -9.83 14.82 -7.56
CA THR A 403 -11.08 14.94 -8.31
C THR A 403 -11.94 16.04 -7.70
N LYS A 404 -12.60 16.84 -8.54
CA LYS A 404 -13.52 17.88 -8.09
C LYS A 404 -14.90 17.32 -7.76
N ASP A 405 -15.25 16.20 -8.36
CA ASP A 405 -16.53 15.52 -8.18
C ASP A 405 -16.31 14.18 -7.46
N LYS A 406 -17.13 13.93 -6.41
CA LYS A 406 -17.15 12.65 -5.69
C LYS A 406 -17.48 11.45 -6.57
N ARG A 407 -18.03 11.67 -7.77
CA ARG A 407 -18.41 10.61 -8.71
C ARG A 407 -17.34 10.30 -9.77
N GLY A 408 -16.19 10.97 -9.73
CA GLY A 408 -15.08 10.73 -10.67
C GLY A 408 -15.40 11.08 -12.13
N MET A 409 -16.47 11.85 -12.37
CA MET A 409 -16.84 12.34 -13.71
C MET A 409 -16.10 13.62 -14.06
N ASP A 410 -14.85 13.71 -13.66
CA ASP A 410 -14.02 14.84 -14.03
C ASP A 410 -13.69 14.82 -15.51
N THR A 411 -13.68 16.02 -16.05
CA THR A 411 -13.20 16.37 -17.39
C THR A 411 -11.69 16.18 -17.56
N LEU A 412 -11.03 15.39 -16.71
CA LEU A 412 -9.66 15.01 -16.94
C LEU A 412 -9.63 14.14 -18.20
N VAL A 413 -9.35 14.76 -19.33
CA VAL A 413 -9.15 14.06 -20.60
C VAL A 413 -7.86 13.27 -20.44
N LEU A 414 -8.01 12.00 -20.05
CA LEU A 414 -6.89 11.06 -20.04
C LEU A 414 -6.51 10.87 -21.50
N SER A 415 -5.38 11.46 -21.91
CA SER A 415 -4.85 11.28 -23.25
C SER A 415 -4.61 9.80 -23.48
N GLU A 416 -5.17 9.24 -24.54
CA GLU A 416 -4.83 7.90 -24.98
C GLU A 416 -3.39 7.95 -25.53
N TYR A 417 -2.57 7.05 -25.05
CA TYR A 417 -1.22 6.81 -25.54
C TYR A 417 -1.20 5.40 -26.10
N ASP A 418 -0.73 5.24 -27.32
CA ASP A 418 -0.74 3.98 -28.07
C ASP A 418 -0.09 2.81 -27.31
N ASP A 419 0.83 3.11 -26.43
CA ASP A 419 1.62 2.13 -25.68
C ASP A 419 1.47 2.18 -24.14
N LEU A 420 0.55 3.01 -23.64
CA LEU A 420 0.18 3.06 -22.21
C LEU A 420 -1.31 2.77 -22.04
N LYS A 421 -1.62 1.60 -21.50
CA LYS A 421 -2.99 1.18 -21.23
C LYS A 421 -3.38 1.52 -19.79
N LEU A 422 -4.45 2.27 -19.59
CA LEU A 422 -5.06 2.45 -18.28
C LEU A 422 -5.64 1.12 -17.78
N LEU A 423 -5.14 0.64 -16.64
CA LEU A 423 -5.62 -0.58 -15.99
C LEU A 423 -6.64 -0.29 -14.91
N TYR A 424 -6.33 0.65 -14.01
CA TYR A 424 -7.14 0.95 -12.84
C TYR A 424 -7.33 2.46 -12.65
N ASN A 425 -8.52 2.81 -12.16
CA ASN A 425 -8.91 4.13 -11.73
C ASN A 425 -9.69 3.97 -10.43
N CYS A 426 -8.97 3.99 -9.29
CA CYS A 426 -9.54 3.73 -7.97
C CYS A 426 -9.63 5.02 -7.17
N THR A 427 -10.78 5.27 -6.55
CA THR A 427 -11.09 6.51 -5.85
C THR A 427 -10.98 6.37 -4.34
N GLN A 428 -10.37 7.36 -3.70
CA GLN A 428 -10.41 7.57 -2.27
C GLN A 428 -11.25 8.82 -1.97
N ASP A 429 -12.37 8.61 -1.30
CA ASP A 429 -13.29 9.68 -0.90
C ASP A 429 -12.89 10.30 0.44
N PHE A 430 -13.00 11.62 0.52
CA PHE A 430 -12.97 12.42 1.73
C PHE A 430 -14.31 13.14 1.90
N ASN A 431 -14.48 13.86 2.99
CA ASN A 431 -15.77 14.51 3.26
C ASN A 431 -16.22 15.49 2.15
N GLN A 432 -15.29 16.30 1.60
CA GLN A 432 -15.59 17.40 0.66
C GLN A 432 -14.92 17.24 -0.70
N TRP A 433 -13.98 16.34 -0.86
CA TRP A 433 -13.22 16.11 -2.09
C TRP A 433 -12.81 14.65 -2.18
N SER A 434 -12.32 14.25 -3.33
CA SER A 434 -11.79 12.90 -3.54
C SER A 434 -10.47 12.98 -4.28
N ARG A 435 -9.67 11.93 -4.19
CA ARG A 435 -8.53 11.69 -5.07
C ARG A 435 -8.62 10.28 -5.63
N ARG A 436 -7.96 10.08 -6.74
CA ARG A 436 -7.90 8.77 -7.38
C ARG A 436 -6.48 8.41 -7.77
N VAL A 437 -6.19 7.14 -7.76
CA VAL A 437 -4.98 6.60 -8.38
C VAL A 437 -5.32 6.13 -9.79
N LEU A 438 -4.53 6.56 -10.75
CA LEU A 438 -4.54 6.07 -12.13
C LEU A 438 -3.35 5.15 -12.32
N VAL A 439 -3.61 3.93 -12.76
CA VAL A 439 -2.56 2.93 -12.98
C VAL A 439 -2.49 2.57 -14.45
N TYR A 440 -1.36 2.86 -15.07
CA TYR A 440 -1.08 2.54 -16.47
C TYR A 440 -0.05 1.42 -16.57
N LYS A 441 -0.19 0.62 -17.61
CA LYS A 441 0.76 -0.43 -18.01
C LYS A 441 1.35 -0.11 -19.37
N LYS A 442 2.67 -0.22 -19.49
CA LYS A 442 3.38 -0.16 -20.78
C LYS A 442 3.13 -1.44 -21.57
N MET A 443 2.66 -1.32 -22.79
CA MET A 443 2.28 -2.42 -23.67
C MET A 443 3.45 -3.02 -24.46
#